data_209068032015cfd9320789079ea0dc50
#
_entry.id   209068032015cfd9320789079ea0dc50
#
_cell.length_a   1.000
_cell.length_b   1.000
_cell.length_c   1.000
_cell.angle_alpha   90.00
_cell.angle_beta   90.00
_cell.angle_gamma   90.00
#
_symmetry.space_group_name_H-M   'P 1'
#
loop_
_entity.id
_entity.type
_entity.pdbx_description
1 polymer ?
#
loop_
_entity_poly.entity_id
_entity_poly.type
_entity_poly.pdbx_seq_one_letter_code
_entity_poly.pdbx_strand_id
1 'polypeptide(L)'
;VSLHADARAVLGAWTAPDARQEELRRSYLDHLEAHGDGMWRSCLPGHVTASTAIISADGSRAVLTLHRIHRIWLQTGGHCEPEDATLGAAALREATEESGIRGLTLLPEPVGLDRHAVPCGGGSFHLDVQYAAVAPEDAVLVRDPDESADLGWFPVDDLPEPSDEVCRSLVRAAAEAVGRRLRASDRPLSTDPGTR
;
A
#
# COMPACT_ATOMS: atom_id res chain seq x y z
N VAL A 1 -8.12 16.35 -11.92
CA VAL A 1 -7.83 16.47 -10.47
C VAL A 1 -6.33 16.29 -10.34
N SER A 2 -5.63 17.13 -9.56
CA SER A 2 -4.19 16.92 -9.31
C SER A 2 -3.98 15.77 -8.33
N LEU A 3 -2.82 15.11 -8.39
CA LEU A 3 -2.45 14.03 -7.45
C LEU A 3 -2.54 14.50 -5.99
N HIS A 4 -2.12 15.74 -5.71
CA HIS A 4 -2.24 16.37 -4.39
C HIS A 4 -3.72 16.49 -3.93
N ALA A 5 -4.63 16.88 -4.82
CA ALA A 5 -6.05 16.96 -4.49
C ALA A 5 -6.69 15.58 -4.33
N ASP A 6 -6.23 14.59 -5.09
CA ASP A 6 -6.63 13.19 -4.94
C ASP A 6 -6.20 12.62 -3.58
N ALA A 7 -4.94 12.80 -3.20
CA ALA A 7 -4.42 12.37 -1.90
C ALA A 7 -5.21 12.97 -0.72
N ARG A 8 -5.54 14.27 -0.79
CA ARG A 8 -6.38 14.93 0.22
C ARG A 8 -7.80 14.35 0.25
N ALA A 9 -8.38 14.03 -0.90
CA ALA A 9 -9.71 13.44 -0.98
C ALA A 9 -9.73 12.01 -0.42
N VAL A 10 -8.75 11.18 -0.79
CA VAL A 10 -8.58 9.82 -0.27
C VAL A 10 -8.45 9.83 1.25
N LEU A 11 -7.50 10.61 1.80
CA LEU A 11 -7.27 10.72 3.24
C LEU A 11 -8.47 11.32 3.97
N GLY A 12 -9.17 12.29 3.35
CA GLY A 12 -10.36 12.90 3.91
C GLY A 12 -11.54 11.95 4.03
N ALA A 13 -11.69 11.02 3.08
CA ALA A 13 -12.75 10.02 3.05
C ALA A 13 -12.42 8.77 3.88
N TRP A 14 -11.12 8.46 4.08
CA TRP A 14 -10.68 7.25 4.77
C TRP A 14 -11.04 7.27 6.25
N THR A 15 -11.61 6.17 6.73
CA THR A 15 -11.90 5.97 8.15
C THR A 15 -10.77 5.21 8.81
N ALA A 16 -10.02 5.88 9.67
CA ALA A 16 -8.91 5.28 10.40
C ALA A 16 -9.39 4.18 11.35
N PRO A 17 -8.69 3.03 11.41
CA PRO A 17 -9.11 1.90 12.24
C PRO A 17 -8.91 2.12 13.74
N ASP A 18 -8.04 3.03 14.13
CA ASP A 18 -7.70 3.34 15.52
C ASP A 18 -7.22 4.78 15.71
N ALA A 19 -7.00 5.16 16.97
CA ALA A 19 -6.60 6.53 17.34
C ALA A 19 -5.21 6.92 16.78
N ARG A 20 -4.25 5.99 16.69
CA ARG A 20 -2.91 6.25 16.12
C ARG A 20 -3.01 6.54 14.63
N GLN A 21 -3.77 5.74 13.91
CA GLN A 21 -3.99 5.93 12.47
C GLN A 21 -4.77 7.22 12.19
N GLU A 22 -5.72 7.60 13.07
CA GLU A 22 -6.43 8.88 12.98
C GLU A 22 -5.49 10.08 13.21
N GLU A 23 -4.53 9.98 14.13
CA GLU A 23 -3.53 11.01 14.35
C GLU A 23 -2.61 11.18 13.11
N LEU A 24 -2.15 10.07 12.53
CA LEU A 24 -1.39 10.08 11.26
C LEU A 24 -2.20 10.71 10.14
N ARG A 25 -3.46 10.30 9.96
CA ARG A 25 -4.35 10.84 8.93
C ARG A 25 -4.48 12.36 9.02
N ARG A 26 -4.70 12.89 10.22
CA ARG A 26 -4.78 14.34 10.46
C ARG A 26 -3.46 15.03 10.13
N SER A 27 -2.36 14.46 10.60
CA SER A 27 -1.03 15.05 10.34
C SER A 27 -0.69 15.07 8.85
N TYR A 28 -1.14 14.09 8.06
CA TYR A 28 -0.95 14.07 6.61
C TYR A 28 -1.82 15.13 5.91
N LEU A 29 -3.08 15.28 6.34
CA LEU A 29 -3.96 16.33 5.81
C LEU A 29 -3.42 17.72 6.12
N ASP A 30 -2.94 17.97 7.35
CA ASP A 30 -2.31 19.23 7.76
C ASP A 30 -1.05 19.51 6.95
N HIS A 31 -0.22 18.46 6.71
CA HIS A 31 0.98 18.57 5.88
C HIS A 31 0.61 18.95 4.43
N LEU A 32 -0.35 18.27 3.81
CA LEU A 32 -0.78 18.55 2.45
C LEU A 32 -1.48 19.93 2.33
N GLU A 33 -2.11 20.42 3.39
CA GLU A 33 -2.66 21.77 3.43
C GLU A 33 -1.58 22.84 3.48
N ALA A 34 -0.52 22.58 4.24
CA ALA A 34 0.60 23.52 4.39
C ALA A 34 1.57 23.51 3.19
N HIS A 35 1.67 22.39 2.46
CA HIS A 35 2.68 22.15 1.42
C HIS A 35 2.04 21.69 0.10
N GLY A 36 1.92 22.64 -0.84
CA GLY A 36 1.41 22.31 -2.19
C GLY A 36 2.31 21.35 -2.98
N ASP A 37 3.57 21.22 -2.59
CA ASP A 37 4.57 20.29 -3.11
C ASP A 37 4.72 19.00 -2.26
N GLY A 38 3.83 18.78 -1.29
CA GLY A 38 3.89 17.66 -0.33
C GLY A 38 3.82 16.25 -0.93
N MET A 39 3.56 16.13 -2.23
CA MET A 39 3.63 14.88 -2.98
C MET A 39 5.04 14.56 -3.49
N TRP A 40 5.98 15.52 -3.47
CA TRP A 40 7.24 15.43 -4.19
C TRP A 40 8.45 15.36 -3.27
N ARG A 41 9.47 14.61 -3.68
CA ARG A 41 10.76 14.48 -2.98
C ARG A 41 11.43 15.82 -2.65
N SER A 42 11.09 16.88 -3.33
CA SER A 42 11.59 18.24 -3.09
C SER A 42 11.02 18.88 -1.83
N CYS A 43 9.89 18.40 -1.32
CA CYS A 43 9.29 18.87 -0.07
C CYS A 43 10.12 18.39 1.13
N LEU A 44 10.90 19.30 1.73
CA LEU A 44 11.86 18.95 2.79
C LEU A 44 11.22 18.48 4.11
N PRO A 45 10.08 19.02 4.59
CA PRO A 45 9.46 18.53 5.82
C PRO A 45 8.96 17.09 5.71
N GLY A 46 8.66 16.63 4.49
CA GLY A 46 8.16 15.30 4.21
C GLY A 46 7.42 15.26 2.88
N HIS A 47 7.20 14.07 2.34
CA HIS A 47 6.41 13.89 1.13
C HIS A 47 5.66 12.57 1.18
N VAL A 48 4.53 12.54 0.45
CA VAL A 48 3.68 11.36 0.39
C VAL A 48 4.33 10.30 -0.48
N THR A 49 4.30 9.06 0.01
CA THR A 49 4.63 7.83 -0.71
C THR A 49 3.45 6.88 -0.72
N ALA A 50 3.49 5.87 -1.56
CA ALA A 50 2.44 4.89 -1.66
C ALA A 50 3.03 3.47 -1.65
N SER A 51 2.60 2.66 -0.68
CA SER A 51 3.00 1.25 -0.54
C SER A 51 1.83 0.31 -0.75
N THR A 52 2.14 -0.93 -1.11
CA THR A 52 1.13 -1.97 -1.34
C THR A 52 1.59 -3.31 -0.78
N ALA A 53 0.79 -3.91 0.11
CA ALA A 53 0.91 -5.34 0.37
C ALA A 53 0.11 -6.10 -0.70
N ILE A 54 0.81 -6.89 -1.50
CA ILE A 54 0.22 -7.75 -2.52
C ILE A 54 -0.13 -9.08 -1.87
N ILE A 55 -1.40 -9.44 -1.85
CA ILE A 55 -1.92 -10.68 -1.26
C ILE A 55 -2.34 -11.63 -2.37
N SER A 56 -2.06 -12.92 -2.20
CA SER A 56 -2.51 -13.96 -3.15
C SER A 56 -4.04 -14.05 -3.24
N ALA A 57 -4.55 -14.58 -4.35
CA ALA A 57 -5.99 -14.68 -4.60
C ALA A 57 -6.75 -15.43 -3.51
N ASP A 58 -6.12 -16.42 -2.86
CA ASP A 58 -6.67 -17.20 -1.74
C ASP A 58 -6.50 -16.53 -0.36
N GLY A 59 -5.79 -15.39 -0.30
CA GLY A 59 -5.53 -14.64 0.93
C GLY A 59 -4.43 -15.20 1.83
N SER A 60 -3.73 -16.28 1.42
CA SER A 60 -2.81 -17.02 2.31
C SER A 60 -1.36 -16.54 2.29
N ARG A 61 -0.95 -15.83 1.23
CA ARG A 61 0.45 -15.39 1.04
C ARG A 61 0.53 -13.91 0.67
N ALA A 62 1.65 -13.30 1.03
CA ALA A 62 2.03 -11.95 0.61
C ALA A 62 3.31 -11.95 -0.21
N VAL A 63 3.44 -10.99 -1.12
CA VAL A 63 4.70 -10.72 -1.83
C VAL A 63 5.54 -9.79 -0.98
N LEU A 64 6.82 -10.13 -0.82
CA LEU A 64 7.83 -9.23 -0.25
C LEU A 64 9.04 -9.15 -1.16
N THR A 65 9.68 -7.97 -1.14
CA THR A 65 10.95 -7.69 -1.81
C THR A 65 12.08 -7.61 -0.79
N LEU A 66 13.24 -8.15 -1.11
CA LEU A 66 14.44 -8.01 -0.28
C LEU A 66 15.19 -6.74 -0.70
N HIS A 67 15.14 -5.71 0.15
CA HIS A 67 15.78 -4.43 -0.13
C HIS A 67 17.30 -4.61 -0.36
N ARG A 68 17.82 -4.08 -1.47
CA ARG A 68 19.22 -4.33 -1.91
C ARG A 68 20.26 -3.89 -0.89
N ILE A 69 20.07 -2.72 -0.27
CA ILE A 69 21.04 -2.09 0.64
C ILE A 69 20.80 -2.55 2.08
N HIS A 70 19.58 -2.43 2.57
CA HIS A 70 19.26 -2.71 3.97
C HIS A 70 19.12 -4.19 4.28
N ARG A 71 18.97 -5.03 3.24
CA ARG A 71 18.87 -6.51 3.37
C ARG A 71 17.75 -6.94 4.31
N ILE A 72 16.64 -6.21 4.28
CA ILE A 72 15.38 -6.52 4.98
C ILE A 72 14.27 -6.78 3.98
N TRP A 73 13.34 -7.64 4.33
CA TRP A 73 12.15 -7.90 3.54
C TRP A 73 11.08 -6.86 3.81
N LEU A 74 10.57 -6.24 2.75
CA LEU A 74 9.59 -5.17 2.79
C LEU A 74 8.46 -5.42 1.80
N GLN A 75 7.35 -4.75 2.00
CA GLN A 75 6.30 -4.59 1.01
C GLN A 75 6.82 -3.81 -0.21
N THR A 76 6.07 -3.85 -1.32
CA THR A 76 6.31 -3.01 -2.49
C THR A 76 5.86 -1.57 -2.22
N GLY A 77 6.51 -0.58 -2.86
CA GLY A 77 6.10 0.81 -2.75
C GLY A 77 7.23 1.81 -2.97
N GLY A 78 6.85 3.04 -3.24
CA GLY A 78 7.80 4.10 -3.54
C GLY A 78 7.18 5.48 -3.65
N HIS A 79 7.84 6.33 -4.43
CA HIS A 79 7.48 7.71 -4.59
C HIS A 79 6.36 7.89 -5.64
N CYS A 80 5.52 8.86 -5.39
CA CYS A 80 4.58 9.31 -6.42
C CYS A 80 5.32 10.01 -7.56
N GLU A 81 4.82 9.84 -8.79
CA GLU A 81 5.32 10.45 -10.01
C GLU A 81 4.30 11.44 -10.62
N PRO A 82 4.76 12.43 -11.40
CA PRO A 82 3.86 13.40 -12.03
C PRO A 82 2.80 12.78 -12.95
N GLU A 83 3.09 11.60 -13.49
CA GLU A 83 2.24 10.82 -14.38
C GLU A 83 1.16 10.04 -13.66
N ASP A 84 1.28 9.87 -12.35
CA ASP A 84 0.28 9.17 -11.54
C ASP A 84 -1.00 9.99 -11.44
N ALA A 85 -2.09 9.45 -11.97
CA ALA A 85 -3.37 10.15 -11.98
C ALA A 85 -4.03 10.23 -10.59
N THR A 86 -3.74 9.24 -9.73
CA THR A 86 -4.28 9.11 -8.36
C THR A 86 -3.25 8.46 -7.45
N LEU A 87 -3.43 8.61 -6.14
CA LEU A 87 -2.58 7.95 -5.14
C LEU A 87 -2.63 6.42 -5.24
N GLY A 88 -3.83 5.87 -5.52
CA GLY A 88 -3.97 4.43 -5.79
C GLY A 88 -3.28 3.98 -7.09
N ALA A 89 -3.18 4.87 -8.11
CA ALA A 89 -2.43 4.56 -9.33
C ALA A 89 -0.92 4.49 -9.05
N ALA A 90 -0.37 5.40 -8.23
CA ALA A 90 1.01 5.34 -7.76
C ALA A 90 1.30 4.02 -7.03
N ALA A 91 0.45 3.66 -6.06
CA ALA A 91 0.55 2.39 -5.32
C ALA A 91 0.53 1.16 -6.24
N LEU A 92 -0.35 1.15 -7.25
CA LEU A 92 -0.48 0.05 -8.20
C LEU A 92 0.70 -0.01 -9.18
N ARG A 93 1.22 1.14 -9.63
CA ARG A 93 2.41 1.22 -10.49
C ARG A 93 3.61 0.61 -9.77
N GLU A 94 3.96 1.10 -8.57
CA GLU A 94 5.06 0.59 -7.76
C GLU A 94 4.92 -0.92 -7.48
N ALA A 95 3.72 -1.36 -7.09
CA ALA A 95 3.45 -2.78 -6.86
C ALA A 95 3.69 -3.64 -8.10
N THR A 96 3.31 -3.13 -9.27
CA THR A 96 3.49 -3.82 -10.56
C THR A 96 4.96 -3.86 -10.99
N GLU A 97 5.67 -2.74 -10.86
CA GLU A 97 7.08 -2.61 -11.23
C GLU A 97 7.96 -3.51 -10.36
N GLU A 98 7.84 -3.43 -9.05
CA GLU A 98 8.68 -4.21 -8.13
C GLU A 98 8.35 -5.71 -8.10
N SER A 99 7.08 -6.10 -8.31
CA SER A 99 6.70 -7.52 -8.30
C SER A 99 6.73 -8.18 -9.68
N GLY A 100 6.61 -7.39 -10.75
CA GLY A 100 6.41 -7.87 -12.12
C GLY A 100 5.03 -8.50 -12.36
N ILE A 101 4.14 -8.50 -11.36
CA ILE A 101 2.80 -9.09 -11.49
C ILE A 101 1.90 -8.16 -12.30
N ARG A 102 1.31 -8.70 -13.36
CA ARG A 102 0.27 -8.01 -14.13
C ARG A 102 -1.11 -8.37 -13.61
N GLY A 103 -2.04 -7.42 -13.72
CA GLY A 103 -3.44 -7.68 -13.34
C GLY A 103 -3.73 -7.64 -11.85
N LEU A 104 -2.87 -6.97 -11.05
CA LEU A 104 -3.15 -6.67 -9.66
C LEU A 104 -4.47 -5.90 -9.53
N THR A 105 -5.28 -6.26 -8.55
CA THR A 105 -6.51 -5.55 -8.22
C THR A 105 -6.31 -4.82 -6.89
N LEU A 106 -6.12 -3.51 -6.94
CA LEU A 106 -5.98 -2.68 -5.74
C LEU A 106 -7.33 -2.57 -5.01
N LEU A 107 -7.31 -2.64 -3.69
CA LEU A 107 -8.47 -2.28 -2.88
C LEU A 107 -8.66 -0.75 -2.93
N PRO A 108 -9.92 -0.26 -2.95
CA PRO A 108 -10.19 1.16 -3.21
C PRO A 108 -9.73 2.10 -2.08
N GLU A 109 -9.61 1.58 -0.86
CA GLU A 109 -9.28 2.37 0.32
C GLU A 109 -7.90 1.96 0.87
N PRO A 110 -7.15 2.90 1.44
CA PRO A 110 -5.96 2.56 2.22
C PRO A 110 -6.28 1.62 3.37
N VAL A 111 -5.32 0.77 3.73
CA VAL A 111 -5.42 -0.15 4.87
C VAL A 111 -4.59 0.34 6.08
N GLY A 112 -3.72 1.32 5.87
CA GLY A 112 -2.89 1.91 6.92
C GLY A 112 -2.10 3.13 6.46
N LEU A 113 -1.47 3.78 7.41
CA LEU A 113 -0.51 4.86 7.23
C LEU A 113 0.74 4.59 8.06
N ASP A 114 1.90 4.97 7.55
CA ASP A 114 3.16 4.95 8.30
C ASP A 114 4.00 6.20 8.05
N ARG A 115 4.62 6.73 9.09
CA ARG A 115 5.51 7.87 9.01
C ARG A 115 6.89 7.49 9.53
N HIS A 116 7.87 7.48 8.65
CA HIS A 116 9.25 7.17 9.01
C HIS A 116 10.24 8.18 8.43
N ALA A 117 11.36 8.35 9.14
CA ALA A 117 12.44 9.23 8.71
C ALA A 117 13.24 8.58 7.57
N VAL A 118 13.62 9.39 6.58
CA VAL A 118 14.43 8.97 5.45
C VAL A 118 15.57 9.95 5.19
N PRO A 119 16.70 9.50 4.62
CA PRO A 119 17.84 10.37 4.32
C PRO A 119 17.59 11.29 3.11
N CYS A 120 16.46 11.17 2.43
CA CYS A 120 16.11 11.99 1.28
C CYS A 120 16.15 13.48 1.61
N GLY A 121 16.74 14.30 0.72
CA GLY A 121 16.75 15.76 0.86
C GLY A 121 17.53 16.30 2.08
N GLY A 122 18.40 15.50 2.69
CA GLY A 122 19.14 15.92 3.89
C GLY A 122 18.44 15.64 5.22
N GLY A 123 17.46 14.76 5.23
CA GLY A 123 16.62 14.34 6.36
C GLY A 123 15.20 14.83 6.21
N SER A 124 14.32 13.92 5.84
CA SER A 124 12.91 14.16 5.54
C SER A 124 12.08 13.01 6.13
N PHE A 125 10.77 13.03 5.91
CA PHE A 125 9.87 11.95 6.27
C PHE A 125 9.12 11.44 5.05
N HIS A 126 8.99 10.13 4.94
CA HIS A 126 7.95 9.54 4.12
C HIS A 126 6.64 9.54 4.92
N LEU A 127 5.60 10.01 4.26
CA LEU A 127 4.22 9.98 4.69
C LEU A 127 3.54 8.89 3.87
N ASP A 128 3.75 7.65 4.29
CA ASP A 128 3.40 6.48 3.50
C ASP A 128 1.91 6.14 3.61
N VAL A 129 1.23 6.09 2.48
CA VAL A 129 -0.18 5.65 2.38
C VAL A 129 -0.20 4.22 1.88
N GLN A 130 -0.71 3.32 2.71
CA GLN A 130 -0.57 1.88 2.55
C GLN A 130 -1.84 1.25 2.00
N TYR A 131 -1.71 0.52 0.91
CA TYR A 131 -2.79 -0.18 0.23
C TYR A 131 -2.64 -1.69 0.30
N ALA A 132 -3.73 -2.38 -0.02
CA ALA A 132 -3.74 -3.81 -0.30
C ALA A 132 -4.09 -4.06 -1.76
N ALA A 133 -3.44 -5.04 -2.38
CA ALA A 133 -3.80 -5.52 -3.71
C ALA A 133 -3.97 -7.04 -3.71
N VAL A 134 -4.89 -7.54 -4.53
CA VAL A 134 -5.08 -8.97 -4.77
C VAL A 134 -4.40 -9.33 -6.09
N ALA A 135 -3.52 -10.32 -6.04
CA ALA A 135 -2.90 -10.88 -7.23
C ALA A 135 -3.84 -11.88 -7.94
N PRO A 136 -3.78 -12.02 -9.28
CA PRO A 136 -4.49 -13.09 -9.96
C PRO A 136 -3.97 -14.48 -9.53
N GLU A 137 -4.78 -15.53 -9.72
CA GLU A 137 -4.44 -16.91 -9.30
C GLU A 137 -3.15 -17.43 -9.96
N ASP A 138 -2.91 -17.02 -11.19
CA ASP A 138 -1.75 -17.40 -12.02
C ASP A 138 -0.61 -16.38 -11.95
N ALA A 139 -0.57 -15.55 -10.91
CA ALA A 139 0.44 -14.50 -10.75
C ALA A 139 1.87 -15.07 -10.76
N VAL A 140 2.70 -14.54 -11.65
CA VAL A 140 4.12 -14.86 -11.75
C VAL A 140 4.94 -13.67 -11.29
N LEU A 141 5.84 -13.90 -10.34
CA LEU A 141 6.81 -12.91 -9.89
C LEU A 141 7.91 -12.73 -10.95
N VAL A 142 8.21 -11.47 -11.27
CA VAL A 142 9.34 -11.12 -12.15
C VAL A 142 10.19 -10.06 -11.44
N ARG A 143 11.30 -10.51 -10.87
CA ARG A 143 12.20 -9.63 -10.12
C ARG A 143 12.98 -8.72 -11.07
N ASP A 144 13.00 -7.42 -10.75
CA ASP A 144 13.98 -6.50 -11.30
C ASP A 144 15.25 -6.52 -10.42
N PRO A 145 16.41 -6.96 -10.98
CA PRO A 145 17.66 -7.03 -10.22
C PRO A 145 18.22 -5.66 -9.86
N ASP A 146 17.77 -4.59 -10.50
CA ASP A 146 18.19 -3.23 -10.20
C ASP A 146 17.40 -2.64 -9.02
N GLU A 147 16.23 -3.16 -8.71
CA GLU A 147 15.39 -2.69 -7.60
C GLU A 147 15.52 -3.56 -6.35
N SER A 148 15.49 -4.88 -6.48
CA SER A 148 15.51 -5.77 -5.33
C SER A 148 16.60 -6.84 -5.41
N ALA A 149 17.10 -7.28 -4.24
CA ALA A 149 18.05 -8.39 -4.15
C ALA A 149 17.37 -9.75 -4.29
N ASP A 150 16.11 -9.85 -3.85
CA ASP A 150 15.27 -11.03 -3.96
C ASP A 150 13.79 -10.64 -3.91
N LEU A 151 12.90 -11.56 -4.33
CA LEU A 151 11.46 -11.36 -4.41
C LEU A 151 10.78 -12.71 -4.20
N GLY A 152 9.77 -12.77 -3.33
CA GLY A 152 9.12 -14.04 -3.02
C GLY A 152 7.72 -13.94 -2.45
N TRP A 153 7.00 -15.06 -2.50
CA TRP A 153 5.74 -15.29 -1.82
C TRP A 153 5.99 -15.91 -0.44
N PHE A 154 5.40 -15.32 0.59
CA PHE A 154 5.54 -15.79 1.99
C PHE A 154 4.15 -15.95 2.63
N PRO A 155 3.95 -16.92 3.53
CA PRO A 155 2.70 -17.01 4.30
C PRO A 155 2.46 -15.70 5.07
N VAL A 156 1.20 -15.22 5.11
CA VAL A 156 0.87 -13.95 5.77
C VAL A 156 1.11 -13.97 7.29
N ASP A 157 1.13 -15.15 7.89
CA ASP A 157 1.37 -15.40 9.32
C ASP A 157 2.81 -15.85 9.64
N ASP A 158 3.66 -16.07 8.61
CA ASP A 158 5.06 -16.51 8.77
C ASP A 158 5.96 -15.75 7.76
N LEU A 159 6.15 -14.47 8.01
CA LEU A 159 6.98 -13.61 7.15
C LEU A 159 8.47 -13.85 7.40
N PRO A 160 9.32 -13.71 6.36
CA PRO A 160 10.75 -13.97 6.45
C PRO A 160 11.48 -12.97 7.35
N GLU A 161 12.59 -13.38 7.93
CA GLU A 161 13.50 -12.52 8.68
C GLU A 161 14.71 -12.09 7.81
N PRO A 162 15.22 -10.86 8.00
CA PRO A 162 14.63 -9.79 8.82
C PRO A 162 13.50 -9.04 8.08
N SER A 163 12.41 -8.75 8.79
CA SER A 163 11.35 -7.83 8.36
C SER A 163 11.05 -6.86 9.49
N ASP A 164 10.65 -5.64 9.18
CA ASP A 164 10.26 -4.69 10.22
C ASP A 164 8.77 -4.82 10.62
N GLU A 165 8.41 -4.18 11.73
CA GLU A 165 7.04 -4.25 12.26
C GLU A 165 6.03 -3.47 11.38
N VAL A 166 6.49 -2.48 10.61
CA VAL A 166 5.63 -1.73 9.68
C VAL A 166 5.16 -2.65 8.56
N CYS A 167 6.09 -3.38 7.94
CA CYS A 167 5.79 -4.39 6.92
C CYS A 167 4.85 -5.48 7.47
N ARG A 168 5.14 -6.01 8.65
CA ARG A 168 4.29 -7.05 9.30
C ARG A 168 2.89 -6.56 9.57
N SER A 169 2.75 -5.33 10.07
CA SER A 169 1.46 -4.71 10.35
C SER A 169 0.66 -4.45 9.08
N LEU A 170 1.33 -3.97 8.03
CA LEU A 170 0.71 -3.75 6.73
C LEU A 170 0.21 -5.08 6.11
N VAL A 171 1.04 -6.12 6.09
CA VAL A 171 0.63 -7.44 5.56
C VAL A 171 -0.58 -7.98 6.32
N ARG A 172 -0.60 -7.86 7.64
CA ARG A 172 -1.74 -8.29 8.47
C ARG A 172 -3.02 -7.51 8.12
N ALA A 173 -2.95 -6.17 8.07
CA ALA A 173 -4.09 -5.33 7.72
C ALA A 173 -4.61 -5.62 6.30
N ALA A 174 -3.70 -5.82 5.35
CA ALA A 174 -4.02 -6.17 3.98
C ALA A 174 -4.69 -7.54 3.87
N ALA A 175 -4.15 -8.58 4.53
CA ALA A 175 -4.74 -9.92 4.54
C ALA A 175 -6.16 -9.92 5.14
N GLU A 176 -6.39 -9.16 6.21
CA GLU A 176 -7.72 -8.98 6.80
C GLU A 176 -8.68 -8.27 5.84
N ALA A 177 -8.23 -7.20 5.16
CA ALA A 177 -9.06 -6.46 4.20
C ALA A 177 -9.43 -7.33 3.00
N VAL A 178 -8.47 -8.07 2.44
CA VAL A 178 -8.71 -9.04 1.35
C VAL A 178 -9.64 -10.14 1.81
N GLY A 179 -9.44 -10.72 2.99
CA GLY A 179 -10.32 -11.74 3.55
C GLY A 179 -11.76 -11.26 3.74
N ARG A 180 -11.99 -10.01 4.15
CA ARG A 180 -13.33 -9.41 4.20
C ARG A 180 -13.99 -9.36 2.81
N ARG A 181 -13.22 -8.95 1.79
CA ARG A 181 -13.69 -8.85 0.41
C ARG A 181 -14.07 -10.22 -0.16
N LEU A 182 -13.22 -11.24 0.04
CA LEU A 182 -13.49 -12.61 -0.43
C LEU A 182 -14.79 -13.14 0.19
N ARG A 183 -14.96 -13.02 1.51
CA ARG A 183 -16.20 -13.44 2.19
C ARG A 183 -17.45 -12.68 1.74
N ALA A 184 -17.32 -11.42 1.33
CA ALA A 184 -18.43 -10.62 0.82
C ALA A 184 -18.85 -11.09 -0.59
N SER A 185 -17.90 -11.54 -1.41
CA SER A 185 -18.14 -12.07 -2.75
C SER A 185 -18.83 -13.46 -2.74
N ASP A 186 -18.56 -14.25 -1.68
CA ASP A 186 -19.12 -15.61 -1.52
C ASP A 186 -20.56 -15.63 -0.93
N ARG A 187 -21.12 -14.48 -0.55
CA ARG A 187 -22.51 -14.44 -0.05
C ARG A 187 -23.47 -14.59 -1.22
N PRO A 188 -24.31 -15.66 -1.25
CA PRO A 188 -25.32 -15.81 -2.29
C PRO A 188 -26.26 -14.61 -2.25
N LEU A 189 -26.63 -14.11 -3.43
CA LEU A 189 -27.72 -13.14 -3.57
C LEU A 189 -28.94 -13.72 -2.88
N SER A 190 -29.41 -13.08 -1.81
CA SER A 190 -30.67 -13.44 -1.15
C SER A 190 -31.77 -13.33 -2.19
N THR A 191 -32.23 -14.44 -2.70
CA THR A 191 -33.49 -14.53 -3.44
C THR A 191 -34.60 -14.43 -2.39
N ASP A 192 -35.09 -13.22 -2.16
CA ASP A 192 -36.33 -13.01 -1.44
C ASP A 192 -37.45 -13.52 -2.35
N PRO A 193 -38.16 -14.62 -2.00
CA PRO A 193 -39.34 -15.01 -2.74
C PRO A 193 -40.46 -14.08 -2.26
N GLY A 194 -40.69 -13.00 -3.03
CA GLY A 194 -41.73 -12.04 -2.82
C GLY A 194 -43.05 -12.74 -2.47
N THR A 195 -43.56 -12.37 -1.35
CA THR A 195 -44.88 -12.70 -0.80
C THR A 195 -45.97 -12.38 -1.81
N ARG A 196 -46.76 -13.35 -2.07
CA ARG A 196 -48.07 -13.22 -2.72
C ARG A 196 -49.05 -12.51 -1.80
#